data_acf2765547f7b26e7e3563b40d913438
#
_entry.id   acf2765547f7b26e7e3563b40d913438
#
_cell.length_a   1.000
_cell.length_b   1.000
_cell.length_c   1.000
_cell.angle_alpha   90.00
_cell.angle_beta   90.00
_cell.angle_gamma   90.00
#
_symmetry.space_group_name_H-M   'P 1'
#
loop_
_entity.id
_entity.type
_entity.pdbx_description
1 polymer ?
#
loop_
_entity_poly.entity_id
_entity_poly.type
_entity_poly.pdbx_seq_one_letter_code
_entity_poly.pdbx_strand_id
1 'polypeptide(L)'
;MEALVYYRSIPRYLLAKGLNRLWPRHFFAGVAPLRLQQVELAPPGPDWLVLKSRLCGICGSDLQLLKGVESLLLEPYASFPAVLGHEVVAEVVQAPEESEWRPGERVAVEPLLPCEVRGIEPCHFCAQGQYNLCENFTQGRLSPGTILGLHKEAGGGMARFLAAHPSRLLRLPDNLNDETAVLTDSLASALQPVLDHFPEDRDTVVVYGAGIIGQHLVRLCKALGSKARVIVVARYPFQENLARAGGADLVLLSPDRAGLARAVGARLLPTTLGGGNLEGGANLFFDCVGSRSSMQEGLLALRGGGAYVLVGTTAELGPINLSSLWFRELRLSGSAMYAYGTWQRQRVRTYQLAVDLLARGDYPVQGLVSQVFPLSDYRKAFQVAFDKRRHQSVKVVFDLREPSATTGVQNRT
;
A
#
# COMPACT_ATOMS: atom_id res chain seq x y z
N MET A 1 7.23 16.52 20.34
CA MET A 1 7.34 15.05 20.18
C MET A 1 8.29 14.69 19.06
N GLU A 2 8.97 13.56 19.16
CA GLU A 2 9.83 13.05 18.08
C GLU A 2 9.03 12.58 16.86
N ALA A 3 9.46 12.97 15.66
CA ALA A 3 8.79 12.62 14.41
C ALA A 3 9.78 12.55 13.23
N LEU A 4 9.50 11.70 12.25
CA LEU A 4 10.21 11.66 10.96
C LEU A 4 9.57 12.63 9.98
N VAL A 5 10.26 13.73 9.70
CA VAL A 5 9.78 14.83 8.86
C VAL A 5 10.50 14.82 7.52
N TYR A 6 9.71 14.80 6.45
CA TYR A 6 10.18 14.99 5.09
C TYR A 6 10.04 16.45 4.66
N TYR A 7 11.09 16.98 4.06
CA TYR A 7 11.15 18.35 3.57
C TYR A 7 11.22 18.40 2.05
N ARG A 8 10.53 19.35 1.45
CA ARG A 8 10.67 19.62 0.04
C ARG A 8 12.03 20.29 -0.21
N SER A 9 12.92 19.61 -0.93
CA SER A 9 14.25 20.13 -1.30
C SER A 9 14.62 19.64 -2.68
N ILE A 10 14.50 20.50 -3.69
CA ILE A 10 14.81 20.18 -5.08
C ILE A 10 16.24 19.64 -5.25
N PRO A 11 17.31 20.28 -4.68
CA PRO A 11 18.66 19.75 -4.83
C PRO A 11 18.83 18.34 -4.26
N ARG A 12 18.26 18.07 -3.07
CA ARG A 12 18.32 16.74 -2.44
C ARG A 12 17.51 15.70 -3.21
N TYR A 13 16.34 16.09 -3.72
CA TYR A 13 15.52 15.24 -4.58
C TYR A 13 16.29 14.79 -5.83
N LEU A 14 16.90 15.75 -6.57
CA LEU A 14 17.67 15.43 -7.77
C LEU A 14 18.90 14.58 -7.47
N LEU A 15 19.60 14.86 -6.36
CA LEU A 15 20.74 14.05 -5.91
C LEU A 15 20.28 12.62 -5.53
N ALA A 16 19.20 12.47 -4.77
CA ALA A 16 18.61 11.18 -4.44
C ALA A 16 18.25 10.40 -5.71
N LYS A 17 17.58 11.04 -6.67
CA LYS A 17 17.21 10.46 -7.97
C LYS A 17 18.44 9.95 -8.73
N GLY A 18 19.51 10.75 -8.81
CA GLY A 18 20.75 10.37 -9.47
C GLY A 18 21.45 9.18 -8.79
N LEU A 19 21.60 9.24 -7.47
CA LEU A 19 22.23 8.16 -6.69
C LEU A 19 21.44 6.86 -6.75
N ASN A 20 20.11 6.93 -6.63
CA ASN A 20 19.25 5.73 -6.68
C ASN A 20 19.20 5.08 -8.07
N ARG A 21 19.51 5.81 -9.15
CA ARG A 21 19.71 5.23 -10.48
C ARG A 21 20.93 4.32 -10.53
N LEU A 22 21.99 4.66 -9.79
CA LEU A 22 23.24 3.88 -9.72
C LEU A 22 23.18 2.78 -8.66
N TRP A 23 22.59 3.08 -7.51
CA TRP A 23 22.48 2.17 -6.36
C TRP A 23 21.02 2.05 -5.85
N PRO A 24 20.11 1.39 -6.59
CA PRO A 24 18.66 1.40 -6.33
C PRO A 24 18.24 0.70 -5.04
N ARG A 25 19.16 -0.04 -4.38
CA ARG A 25 18.92 -0.76 -3.13
C ARG A 25 19.54 -0.09 -1.91
N HIS A 26 20.14 1.09 -2.08
CA HIS A 26 20.77 1.78 -0.96
C HIS A 26 19.94 2.98 -0.51
N PHE A 27 19.73 3.09 0.81
CA PHE A 27 19.12 4.26 1.40
C PHE A 27 20.18 5.31 1.77
N PHE A 28 20.21 6.39 1.03
CA PHE A 28 21.16 7.49 1.25
C PHE A 28 20.63 8.45 2.32
N ALA A 29 20.68 8.05 3.60
CA ALA A 29 20.14 8.82 4.72
C ALA A 29 20.64 10.27 4.84
N GLY A 30 21.90 10.54 4.42
CA GLY A 30 22.47 11.90 4.41
C GLY A 30 21.97 12.78 3.26
N VAL A 31 21.40 12.17 2.22
CA VAL A 31 20.90 12.85 1.00
C VAL A 31 19.39 13.02 1.05
N ALA A 32 18.66 11.99 1.45
CA ALA A 32 17.20 12.05 1.56
C ALA A 32 16.79 13.25 2.43
N PRO A 33 15.83 14.07 1.98
CA PRO A 33 15.35 15.23 2.75
C PRO A 33 14.43 14.78 3.90
N LEU A 34 14.92 13.86 4.72
CA LEU A 34 14.23 13.24 5.85
C LEU A 34 15.04 13.48 7.13
N ARG A 35 14.35 13.88 8.21
CA ARG A 35 14.97 14.13 9.51
C ARG A 35 14.10 13.61 10.65
N LEU A 36 14.73 12.97 11.62
CA LEU A 36 14.14 12.74 12.94
C LEU A 36 14.34 14.00 13.76
N GLN A 37 13.27 14.62 14.23
CA GLN A 37 13.31 15.88 14.96
C GLN A 37 12.13 16.04 15.90
N GLN A 38 12.23 17.02 16.79
CA GLN A 38 11.10 17.45 17.62
C GLN A 38 10.14 18.31 16.81
N VAL A 39 8.84 17.99 16.90
CA VAL A 39 7.74 18.76 16.31
C VAL A 39 6.65 19.00 17.35
N GLU A 40 5.88 20.05 17.15
CA GLU A 40 4.66 20.31 17.89
C GLU A 40 3.48 19.71 17.11
N LEU A 41 2.55 19.05 17.80
CA LEU A 41 1.32 18.57 17.20
C LEU A 41 0.25 19.65 17.35
N ALA A 42 -0.24 20.14 16.23
CA ALA A 42 -1.37 21.06 16.18
C ALA A 42 -2.49 20.41 15.34
N PRO A 43 -3.56 19.89 15.99
CA PRO A 43 -4.69 19.34 15.23
C PRO A 43 -5.30 20.40 14.30
N PRO A 44 -5.66 20.04 13.04
CA PRO A 44 -6.16 20.99 12.05
C PRO A 44 -7.52 21.63 12.39
N GLY A 45 -8.26 21.07 13.32
CA GLY A 45 -9.55 21.58 13.75
C GLY A 45 -9.99 21.05 15.11
N PRO A 46 -10.99 21.66 15.76
CA PRO A 46 -11.46 21.28 17.07
C PRO A 46 -12.17 19.92 17.10
N ASP A 47 -12.60 19.44 15.96
CA ASP A 47 -13.25 18.14 15.74
C ASP A 47 -12.26 16.98 15.56
N TRP A 48 -10.95 17.27 15.51
CA TRP A 48 -9.92 16.26 15.34
C TRP A 48 -9.52 15.61 16.67
N LEU A 49 -9.23 14.32 16.61
CA LEU A 49 -8.70 13.57 17.76
C LEU A 49 -7.18 13.64 17.80
N VAL A 50 -6.62 13.53 19.00
CA VAL A 50 -5.19 13.24 19.22
C VAL A 50 -5.06 11.75 19.48
N LEU A 51 -4.21 11.11 18.67
CA LEU A 51 -3.92 9.69 18.76
C LEU A 51 -2.46 9.48 19.16
N LYS A 52 -2.18 8.43 19.92
CA LYS A 52 -0.83 7.91 20.17
C LYS A 52 -0.55 6.79 19.18
N SER A 53 0.45 6.96 18.33
CA SER A 53 0.89 5.91 17.41
C SER A 53 1.38 4.70 18.17
N ARG A 54 0.95 3.52 17.77
CA ARG A 54 1.40 2.23 18.31
C ARG A 54 2.33 1.54 17.33
N LEU A 55 1.87 1.33 16.09
CA LEU A 55 2.67 0.83 14.98
C LEU A 55 2.43 1.67 13.73
N CYS A 56 3.47 1.83 12.91
CA CYS A 56 3.36 2.46 11.62
C CYS A 56 4.16 1.69 10.55
N GLY A 57 3.48 1.24 9.49
CA GLY A 57 4.10 0.57 8.37
C GLY A 57 4.88 1.51 7.45
N ILE A 58 5.95 0.99 6.84
CA ILE A 58 6.65 1.66 5.72
C ILE A 58 6.00 1.20 4.41
N CYS A 59 5.43 2.15 3.67
CA CYS A 59 4.81 1.91 2.38
C CYS A 59 5.82 1.99 1.22
N GLY A 60 5.45 1.42 0.08
CA GLY A 60 6.19 1.59 -1.18
C GLY A 60 6.26 3.04 -1.65
N SER A 61 5.21 3.85 -1.39
CA SER A 61 5.17 5.28 -1.69
C SER A 61 6.20 6.09 -0.90
N ASP A 62 6.42 5.78 0.39
CA ASP A 62 7.49 6.40 1.19
C ASP A 62 8.85 6.12 0.56
N LEU A 63 9.06 4.88 0.08
CA LEU A 63 10.33 4.52 -0.58
C LEU A 63 10.52 5.24 -1.92
N GLN A 64 9.45 5.44 -2.70
CA GLN A 64 9.52 6.19 -3.97
C GLN A 64 9.82 7.66 -3.73
N LEU A 65 9.18 8.28 -2.74
CA LEU A 65 9.44 9.65 -2.31
C LEU A 65 10.92 9.83 -1.93
N LEU A 66 11.45 8.92 -1.09
CA LEU A 66 12.84 8.96 -0.65
C LEU A 66 13.85 8.66 -1.77
N LYS A 67 13.45 7.95 -2.82
CA LYS A 67 14.26 7.69 -4.03
C LYS A 67 14.24 8.85 -5.02
N GLY A 68 13.34 9.80 -4.89
CA GLY A 68 13.14 10.85 -5.88
C GLY A 68 12.60 10.32 -7.23
N VAL A 69 11.77 9.25 -7.19
CA VAL A 69 11.16 8.63 -8.40
C VAL A 69 9.65 8.76 -8.41
N GLU A 70 9.08 9.51 -7.49
CA GLU A 70 7.67 9.84 -7.48
C GLU A 70 7.28 10.68 -8.69
N SER A 71 6.03 10.55 -9.14
CA SER A 71 5.52 11.34 -10.25
C SER A 71 5.34 12.80 -9.87
N LEU A 72 5.95 13.71 -10.61
CA LEU A 72 5.76 15.16 -10.43
C LEU A 72 4.31 15.60 -10.71
N LEU A 73 3.53 14.81 -11.43
CA LEU A 73 2.08 15.06 -11.61
C LEU A 73 1.29 14.95 -10.30
N LEU A 74 1.82 14.23 -9.31
CA LEU A 74 1.21 14.10 -7.99
C LEU A 74 1.63 15.21 -7.01
N GLU A 75 2.59 16.06 -7.39
CA GLU A 75 3.10 17.14 -6.54
C GLU A 75 2.00 18.08 -6.00
N PRO A 76 0.99 18.48 -6.79
CA PRO A 76 -0.11 19.32 -6.29
C PRO A 76 -0.97 18.66 -5.21
N TYR A 77 -0.89 17.35 -5.06
CA TYR A 77 -1.66 16.54 -4.13
C TYR A 77 -0.88 16.16 -2.86
N ALA A 78 0.19 16.88 -2.55
CA ALA A 78 0.97 16.74 -1.33
C ALA A 78 1.41 18.12 -0.81
N SER A 79 1.61 18.26 0.50
CA SER A 79 2.13 19.48 1.10
C SER A 79 3.20 19.17 2.13
N PHE A 80 4.28 19.98 2.12
CA PHE A 80 5.47 19.79 2.94
C PHE A 80 5.84 21.05 3.72
N PRO A 81 6.57 20.95 4.88
CA PRO A 81 7.08 19.71 5.48
C PRO A 81 5.97 18.78 5.98
N ALA A 82 6.16 17.46 5.91
CA ALA A 82 5.19 16.48 6.36
C ALA A 82 5.83 15.44 7.27
N VAL A 83 5.15 15.06 8.33
CA VAL A 83 5.48 13.87 9.12
C VAL A 83 5.03 12.65 8.31
N LEU A 84 5.95 11.72 8.00
CA LEU A 84 5.64 10.56 7.17
C LEU A 84 4.79 9.51 7.90
N GLY A 85 4.29 8.54 7.14
CA GLY A 85 3.58 7.36 7.60
C GLY A 85 2.06 7.49 7.56
N HIS A 86 1.44 6.56 6.83
CA HIS A 86 -0.01 6.51 6.61
C HIS A 86 -0.62 5.14 6.91
N GLU A 87 0.18 4.11 7.16
CA GLU A 87 -0.28 2.77 7.56
C GLU A 87 -0.22 2.68 9.09
N VAL A 88 -1.27 3.11 9.80
CA VAL A 88 -1.20 3.43 11.23
C VAL A 88 -2.18 2.63 12.07
N VAL A 89 -1.64 2.01 13.12
CA VAL A 89 -2.39 1.56 14.31
C VAL A 89 -2.10 2.52 15.45
N ALA A 90 -3.14 3.03 16.09
CA ALA A 90 -3.03 4.02 17.14
C ALA A 90 -4.02 3.77 18.29
N GLU A 91 -3.89 4.56 19.34
CA GLU A 91 -4.77 4.61 20.48
C GLU A 91 -5.25 6.05 20.68
N VAL A 92 -6.54 6.23 20.94
CA VAL A 92 -7.12 7.54 21.20
C VAL A 92 -6.57 8.06 22.55
N VAL A 93 -6.02 9.27 22.52
CA VAL A 93 -5.52 9.96 23.74
C VAL A 93 -6.46 11.09 24.14
N GLN A 94 -6.91 11.86 23.14
CA GLN A 94 -7.82 12.97 23.36
C GLN A 94 -8.86 13.00 22.24
N ALA A 95 -10.11 13.16 22.61
CA ALA A 95 -11.23 13.32 21.71
C ALA A 95 -12.06 14.56 22.13
N PRO A 96 -12.74 15.22 21.18
CA PRO A 96 -13.74 16.25 21.51
C PRO A 96 -14.80 15.71 22.48
N GLU A 97 -15.36 16.58 23.33
CA GLU A 97 -16.29 16.19 24.41
C GLU A 97 -17.54 15.46 23.87
N GLU A 98 -18.07 15.90 22.74
CA GLU A 98 -19.24 15.27 22.08
C GLU A 98 -18.88 14.10 21.16
N SER A 99 -17.61 13.69 21.12
CA SER A 99 -17.16 12.60 20.26
C SER A 99 -17.70 11.25 20.73
N GLU A 100 -17.97 10.36 19.77
CA GLU A 100 -18.22 8.93 20.04
C GLU A 100 -16.98 8.16 20.51
N TRP A 101 -15.79 8.74 20.34
CA TRP A 101 -14.49 8.14 20.65
C TRP A 101 -14.07 8.41 22.10
N ARG A 102 -13.43 7.43 22.73
CA ARG A 102 -12.96 7.53 24.12
C ARG A 102 -11.46 7.27 24.21
N PRO A 103 -10.72 7.96 25.12
CA PRO A 103 -9.35 7.63 25.42
C PRO A 103 -9.16 6.14 25.75
N GLY A 104 -8.09 5.55 25.24
CA GLY A 104 -7.78 4.13 25.37
C GLY A 104 -8.32 3.24 24.25
N GLU A 105 -9.25 3.71 23.41
CA GLU A 105 -9.73 2.93 22.28
C GLU A 105 -8.63 2.76 21.24
N ARG A 106 -8.42 1.50 20.79
CA ARG A 106 -7.50 1.16 19.71
C ARG A 106 -8.16 1.34 18.35
N VAL A 107 -7.44 1.95 17.43
CA VAL A 107 -7.96 2.30 16.11
C VAL A 107 -6.98 2.00 14.99
N ALA A 108 -7.51 1.60 13.83
CA ALA A 108 -6.83 1.74 12.56
C ALA A 108 -7.19 3.09 11.95
N VAL A 109 -6.22 3.78 11.37
CA VAL A 109 -6.39 5.12 10.80
C VAL A 109 -6.45 5.01 9.28
N GLU A 110 -7.62 5.32 8.70
CA GLU A 110 -7.78 5.44 7.26
C GLU A 110 -7.20 6.78 6.79
N PRO A 111 -6.13 6.79 5.98
CA PRO A 111 -5.33 7.99 5.77
C PRO A 111 -5.95 9.04 4.83
N LEU A 112 -6.99 8.72 4.07
CA LEU A 112 -7.56 9.61 3.05
C LEU A 112 -8.16 10.90 3.65
N LEU A 113 -7.95 12.03 2.95
CA LEU A 113 -8.39 13.38 3.34
C LEU A 113 -9.43 13.96 2.35
N PRO A 114 -10.61 13.32 2.18
CA PRO A 114 -11.64 13.75 1.24
C PRO A 114 -12.44 14.97 1.73
N CYS A 115 -13.47 15.36 1.00
CA CYS A 115 -14.32 16.53 1.26
C CYS A 115 -14.76 16.66 2.72
N GLU A 116 -15.26 15.60 3.34
CA GLU A 116 -15.71 15.56 4.73
C GLU A 116 -14.61 16.02 5.70
N VAL A 117 -13.41 15.45 5.56
CA VAL A 117 -12.23 15.82 6.37
C VAL A 117 -11.80 17.25 6.13
N ARG A 118 -12.05 17.78 4.94
CA ARG A 118 -11.72 19.13 4.52
C ARG A 118 -12.77 20.17 4.90
N GLY A 119 -13.88 19.75 5.51
CA GLY A 119 -14.97 20.63 5.95
C GLY A 119 -15.68 21.33 4.79
N ILE A 120 -15.87 20.64 3.68
CA ILE A 120 -16.56 21.14 2.49
C ILE A 120 -17.61 20.13 2.01
N GLU A 121 -18.59 20.63 1.25
CA GLU A 121 -19.63 19.79 0.65
C GLU A 121 -19.03 18.65 -0.19
N PRO A 122 -19.65 17.46 -0.16
CA PRO A 122 -19.18 16.32 -0.92
C PRO A 122 -19.16 16.59 -2.43
N CYS A 123 -18.03 16.38 -3.09
CA CYS A 123 -17.98 16.31 -4.55
C CYS A 123 -18.75 15.10 -5.08
N HIS A 124 -18.92 15.01 -6.41
CA HIS A 124 -19.64 13.92 -7.06
C HIS A 124 -19.20 12.54 -6.56
N PHE A 125 -17.91 12.28 -6.50
CA PHE A 125 -17.38 10.98 -6.05
C PHE A 125 -17.57 10.74 -4.55
N CYS A 126 -17.32 11.76 -3.71
CA CYS A 126 -17.53 11.64 -2.27
C CYS A 126 -18.99 11.36 -1.92
N ALA A 127 -19.95 12.00 -2.61
CA ALA A 127 -21.38 11.75 -2.43
C ALA A 127 -21.77 10.28 -2.76
N GLN A 128 -21.03 9.64 -3.65
CA GLN A 128 -21.21 8.23 -3.99
C GLN A 128 -20.37 7.28 -3.14
N GLY A 129 -19.60 7.78 -2.16
CA GLY A 129 -18.69 7.01 -1.33
C GLY A 129 -17.40 6.56 -2.03
N GLN A 130 -17.11 7.09 -3.21
CA GLN A 130 -15.87 6.87 -3.95
C GLN A 130 -14.83 7.94 -3.57
N TYR A 131 -14.62 8.14 -2.27
CA TYR A 131 -13.80 9.24 -1.75
C TYR A 131 -12.30 9.12 -2.07
N ASN A 132 -11.82 7.95 -2.49
CA ASN A 132 -10.50 7.79 -3.10
C ASN A 132 -10.34 8.55 -4.43
N LEU A 133 -11.45 8.88 -5.08
CA LEU A 133 -11.51 9.68 -6.31
C LEU A 133 -11.94 11.12 -6.04
N CYS A 134 -11.81 11.61 -4.82
CA CYS A 134 -12.22 12.96 -4.44
C CYS A 134 -11.58 14.03 -5.36
N GLU A 135 -12.40 14.95 -5.88
CA GLU A 135 -11.95 16.03 -6.75
C GLU A 135 -11.43 17.24 -5.97
N ASN A 136 -11.58 17.25 -4.65
CA ASN A 136 -11.31 18.37 -3.78
C ASN A 136 -10.10 18.20 -2.85
N PHE A 137 -9.14 17.34 -3.19
CA PHE A 137 -7.93 17.14 -2.38
C PHE A 137 -7.04 18.40 -2.24
N THR A 138 -7.33 19.45 -3.00
CA THR A 138 -6.62 20.74 -2.96
C THR A 138 -7.48 21.88 -2.44
N GLN A 139 -8.73 21.60 -2.04
CA GLN A 139 -9.71 22.58 -1.61
C GLN A 139 -10.03 22.46 -0.11
N GLY A 140 -10.81 23.39 0.42
CA GLY A 140 -11.31 23.37 1.80
C GLY A 140 -10.31 23.91 2.81
N ARG A 141 -10.51 23.55 4.10
CA ARG A 141 -9.75 24.10 5.24
C ARG A 141 -8.32 23.56 5.35
N LEU A 142 -8.02 22.44 4.71
CA LEU A 142 -6.69 21.83 4.73
C LEU A 142 -5.86 22.26 3.53
N SER A 143 -4.55 22.32 3.69
CA SER A 143 -3.62 22.43 2.56
C SER A 143 -3.82 21.31 1.54
N PRO A 144 -3.33 21.45 0.31
CA PRO A 144 -3.33 20.35 -0.66
C PRO A 144 -2.72 19.05 -0.11
N GLY A 145 -3.38 17.94 -0.34
CA GLY A 145 -2.92 16.61 0.10
C GLY A 145 -4.01 15.56 0.05
N THR A 146 -3.65 14.35 -0.39
CA THR A 146 -4.57 13.21 -0.50
C THR A 146 -4.68 12.40 0.78
N ILE A 147 -3.56 12.26 1.52
CA ILE A 147 -3.44 11.35 2.66
C ILE A 147 -2.60 11.95 3.79
N LEU A 148 -2.81 11.43 5.00
CA LEU A 148 -1.85 11.52 6.10
C LEU A 148 -0.46 11.09 5.64
N GLY A 149 0.60 11.58 6.26
CA GLY A 149 1.96 11.22 5.90
C GLY A 149 2.54 11.97 4.69
N LEU A 150 1.70 12.58 3.86
CA LEU A 150 2.08 13.46 2.74
C LEU A 150 1.41 14.84 2.85
N HIS A 151 1.00 15.23 4.06
CA HIS A 151 0.26 16.44 4.36
C HIS A 151 0.88 17.18 5.54
N LYS A 152 1.10 18.50 5.38
CA LYS A 152 1.84 19.28 6.38
C LYS A 152 1.11 19.50 7.71
N GLU A 153 -0.23 19.52 7.71
CA GLU A 153 -1.04 19.84 8.88
C GLU A 153 -1.62 18.60 9.55
N ALA A 154 -2.03 17.59 8.77
CA ALA A 154 -2.65 16.39 9.31
C ALA A 154 -1.63 15.40 9.93
N GLY A 155 -0.33 15.63 9.71
CA GLY A 155 0.72 14.80 10.27
C GLY A 155 0.80 13.40 9.64
N GLY A 156 1.39 12.46 10.37
CA GLY A 156 1.57 11.06 9.97
C GLY A 156 2.01 10.18 11.12
N GLY A 157 1.91 8.87 10.92
CA GLY A 157 2.12 7.87 11.97
C GLY A 157 3.58 7.60 12.35
N MET A 158 4.56 8.10 11.57
CA MET A 158 5.98 8.01 11.95
C MET A 158 6.33 9.10 12.98
N ALA A 159 5.48 9.27 13.98
CA ALA A 159 5.60 10.15 15.13
C ALA A 159 4.90 9.55 16.34
N ARG A 160 5.29 9.97 17.55
CA ARG A 160 4.68 9.48 18.79
C ARG A 160 3.17 9.78 18.87
N PHE A 161 2.74 10.92 18.34
CA PHE A 161 1.34 11.33 18.28
C PHE A 161 1.01 11.83 16.89
N LEU A 162 -0.26 11.69 16.50
CA LEU A 162 -0.81 12.24 15.28
C LEU A 162 -2.23 12.77 15.53
N ALA A 163 -2.71 13.63 14.64
CA ALA A 163 -4.10 14.05 14.63
C ALA A 163 -4.86 13.27 13.54
N ALA A 164 -6.11 12.90 13.81
CA ALA A 164 -6.97 12.27 12.81
C ALA A 164 -8.43 12.74 12.95
N HIS A 165 -9.11 12.83 11.81
CA HIS A 165 -10.53 13.16 11.78
C HIS A 165 -11.37 11.94 12.20
N PRO A 166 -12.44 12.10 13.02
CA PRO A 166 -13.21 10.97 13.55
C PRO A 166 -13.77 10.03 12.47
N SER A 167 -14.18 10.56 11.32
CA SER A 167 -14.72 9.77 10.21
C SER A 167 -13.68 8.84 9.55
N ARG A 168 -12.41 9.01 9.85
CA ARG A 168 -11.30 8.22 9.32
C ARG A 168 -10.75 7.20 10.31
N LEU A 169 -11.44 6.98 11.42
CA LEU A 169 -11.04 6.01 12.43
C LEU A 169 -11.95 4.77 12.39
N LEU A 170 -11.34 3.62 12.58
CA LEU A 170 -12.06 2.35 12.72
C LEU A 170 -11.60 1.66 14.01
N ARG A 171 -12.56 1.26 14.84
CA ARG A 171 -12.26 0.52 16.09
C ARG A 171 -11.62 -0.82 15.77
N LEU A 172 -10.55 -1.13 16.46
CA LEU A 172 -9.91 -2.43 16.40
C LEU A 172 -10.49 -3.34 17.49
N PRO A 173 -10.99 -4.54 17.13
CA PRO A 173 -11.44 -5.51 18.11
C PRO A 173 -10.30 -5.95 19.04
N ASP A 174 -10.62 -6.33 20.28
CA ASP A 174 -9.63 -6.74 21.29
C ASP A 174 -8.81 -7.97 20.88
N ASN A 175 -9.43 -8.88 20.11
CA ASN A 175 -8.77 -10.08 19.58
C ASN A 175 -7.79 -9.80 18.43
N LEU A 176 -7.77 -8.60 17.88
CA LEU A 176 -6.86 -8.22 16.80
C LEU A 176 -5.63 -7.52 17.38
N ASN A 177 -4.45 -8.16 17.33
CA ASN A 177 -3.20 -7.57 17.79
C ASN A 177 -2.68 -6.49 16.84
N ASP A 178 -1.82 -5.61 17.33
CA ASP A 178 -1.30 -4.46 16.58
C ASP A 178 -0.47 -4.88 15.36
N GLU A 179 0.31 -5.96 15.47
CA GLU A 179 1.16 -6.48 14.40
C GLU A 179 0.35 -7.00 13.21
N THR A 180 -0.83 -7.51 13.46
CA THR A 180 -1.80 -7.89 12.41
C THR A 180 -2.56 -6.65 11.91
N ALA A 181 -3.01 -5.80 12.82
CA ALA A 181 -3.79 -4.60 12.51
C ALA A 181 -3.04 -3.60 11.64
N VAL A 182 -1.70 -3.49 11.75
CA VAL A 182 -0.89 -2.57 10.92
C VAL A 182 -0.91 -2.94 9.42
N LEU A 183 -1.36 -4.14 9.08
CA LEU A 183 -1.54 -4.60 7.70
C LEU A 183 -2.85 -4.09 7.07
N THR A 184 -3.76 -3.47 7.83
CA THR A 184 -5.10 -3.07 7.36
C THR A 184 -5.03 -2.17 6.13
N ASP A 185 -4.15 -1.17 6.10
CA ASP A 185 -4.02 -0.24 4.98
C ASP A 185 -3.57 -0.96 3.69
N SER A 186 -2.50 -1.74 3.77
CA SER A 186 -2.01 -2.51 2.63
C SER A 186 -2.98 -3.60 2.19
N LEU A 187 -3.74 -4.18 3.13
CA LEU A 187 -4.81 -5.14 2.81
C LEU A 187 -5.97 -4.45 2.09
N ALA A 188 -6.43 -3.29 2.58
CA ALA A 188 -7.50 -2.52 1.94
C ALA A 188 -7.11 -2.07 0.53
N SER A 189 -5.85 -1.66 0.32
CA SER A 189 -5.31 -1.30 -1.00
C SER A 189 -5.27 -2.46 -1.99
N ALA A 190 -5.13 -3.69 -1.50
CA ALA A 190 -5.23 -4.90 -2.32
C ALA A 190 -6.69 -5.40 -2.46
N LEU A 191 -7.53 -5.14 -1.46
CA LEU A 191 -8.93 -5.58 -1.43
C LEU A 191 -9.77 -4.82 -2.45
N GLN A 192 -9.59 -3.49 -2.57
CA GLN A 192 -10.35 -2.69 -3.53
C GLN A 192 -10.29 -3.24 -4.95
N PRO A 193 -9.10 -3.46 -5.58
CA PRO A 193 -9.06 -4.00 -6.93
C PRO A 193 -9.61 -5.43 -7.04
N VAL A 194 -9.60 -6.24 -5.98
CA VAL A 194 -10.25 -7.56 -5.98
C VAL A 194 -11.77 -7.41 -5.97
N LEU A 195 -12.34 -6.46 -5.21
CA LEU A 195 -13.79 -6.20 -5.22
C LEU A 195 -14.26 -5.65 -6.56
N ASP A 196 -13.46 -4.78 -7.20
CA ASP A 196 -13.78 -4.16 -8.50
C ASP A 196 -13.63 -5.16 -9.67
N HIS A 197 -12.75 -6.16 -9.53
CA HIS A 197 -12.41 -7.17 -10.53
C HIS A 197 -12.40 -8.57 -9.91
N PHE A 198 -13.51 -8.97 -9.27
CA PHE A 198 -13.57 -10.26 -8.58
C PHE A 198 -13.39 -11.42 -9.58
N PRO A 199 -12.41 -12.33 -9.36
CA PRO A 199 -12.17 -13.43 -10.28
C PRO A 199 -13.29 -14.47 -10.23
N GLU A 200 -13.78 -14.90 -11.40
CA GLU A 200 -14.73 -16.00 -11.54
C GLU A 200 -14.05 -17.35 -11.32
N ASP A 201 -14.84 -18.38 -10.99
CA ASP A 201 -14.34 -19.72 -10.61
C ASP A 201 -13.41 -20.39 -11.63
N ARG A 202 -13.55 -20.07 -12.92
CA ARG A 202 -12.76 -20.66 -14.02
C ARG A 202 -11.65 -19.74 -14.54
N ASP A 203 -11.48 -18.58 -13.92
CA ASP A 203 -10.50 -17.63 -14.37
C ASP A 203 -9.08 -18.09 -14.07
N THR A 204 -8.17 -17.68 -14.93
CA THR A 204 -6.74 -17.65 -14.67
C THR A 204 -6.35 -16.23 -14.32
N VAL A 205 -5.84 -16.03 -13.11
CA VAL A 205 -5.40 -14.75 -12.56
C VAL A 205 -3.89 -14.74 -12.46
N VAL A 206 -3.26 -13.68 -12.95
CA VAL A 206 -1.84 -13.43 -12.73
C VAL A 206 -1.68 -12.28 -11.74
N VAL A 207 -0.94 -12.51 -10.67
CA VAL A 207 -0.45 -11.48 -9.74
C VAL A 207 1.03 -11.25 -10.02
N TYR A 208 1.34 -10.16 -10.69
CA TYR A 208 2.72 -9.84 -11.07
C TYR A 208 3.36 -8.93 -10.03
N GLY A 209 4.32 -9.49 -9.28
CA GLY A 209 4.97 -8.85 -8.13
C GLY A 209 4.45 -9.36 -6.79
N ALA A 210 5.30 -10.10 -6.07
CA ALA A 210 4.98 -10.72 -4.79
C ALA A 210 5.49 -9.91 -3.57
N GLY A 211 5.37 -8.58 -3.62
CA GLY A 211 5.49 -7.68 -2.48
C GLY A 211 4.25 -7.74 -1.60
N ILE A 212 4.12 -6.86 -0.60
CA ILE A 212 2.99 -6.90 0.36
C ILE A 212 1.63 -6.87 -0.34
N ILE A 213 1.43 -6.01 -1.36
CA ILE A 213 0.17 -5.92 -2.10
C ILE A 213 -0.11 -7.24 -2.85
N GLY A 214 0.89 -7.79 -3.60
CA GLY A 214 0.70 -9.07 -4.29
C GLY A 214 0.45 -10.23 -3.32
N GLN A 215 1.09 -10.23 -2.15
CA GLN A 215 0.82 -11.21 -1.10
C GLN A 215 -0.61 -11.12 -0.57
N HIS A 216 -1.16 -9.92 -0.43
CA HIS A 216 -2.57 -9.73 -0.06
C HIS A 216 -3.52 -10.14 -1.19
N LEU A 217 -3.25 -9.78 -2.45
CA LEU A 217 -4.10 -10.17 -3.59
C LEU A 217 -4.30 -11.70 -3.68
N VAL A 218 -3.21 -12.45 -3.52
CA VAL A 218 -3.28 -13.93 -3.51
C VAL A 218 -4.22 -14.43 -2.40
N ARG A 219 -3.99 -13.96 -1.18
CA ARG A 219 -4.77 -14.35 0.01
C ARG A 219 -6.24 -13.95 -0.10
N LEU A 220 -6.50 -12.76 -0.64
CA LEU A 220 -7.85 -12.23 -0.83
C LEU A 220 -8.67 -13.07 -1.82
N CYS A 221 -8.08 -13.49 -2.95
CA CYS A 221 -8.77 -14.37 -3.88
C CYS A 221 -9.27 -15.63 -3.16
N LYS A 222 -8.46 -16.22 -2.26
CA LYS A 222 -8.84 -17.43 -1.51
C LYS A 222 -9.78 -17.11 -0.34
N ALA A 223 -9.49 -16.08 0.46
CA ALA A 223 -10.30 -15.70 1.63
C ALA A 223 -11.72 -15.24 1.27
N LEU A 224 -11.89 -14.67 0.08
CA LEU A 224 -13.20 -14.26 -0.45
C LEU A 224 -13.90 -15.38 -1.26
N GLY A 225 -13.31 -16.59 -1.31
CA GLY A 225 -13.95 -17.79 -1.86
C GLY A 225 -13.82 -17.97 -3.37
N SER A 226 -12.96 -17.23 -4.08
CA SER A 226 -12.71 -17.47 -5.50
C SER A 226 -12.01 -18.81 -5.70
N LYS A 227 -12.47 -19.59 -6.69
CA LYS A 227 -11.84 -20.84 -7.14
C LYS A 227 -10.94 -20.61 -8.36
N ALA A 228 -10.73 -19.37 -8.76
CA ALA A 228 -9.82 -19.01 -9.83
C ALA A 228 -8.42 -19.56 -9.59
N ARG A 229 -7.75 -19.93 -10.67
CA ARG A 229 -6.35 -20.34 -10.65
C ARG A 229 -5.46 -19.11 -10.51
N VAL A 230 -4.75 -18.96 -9.39
CA VAL A 230 -3.90 -17.82 -9.07
C VAL A 230 -2.43 -18.16 -9.34
N ILE A 231 -1.84 -17.47 -10.32
CA ILE A 231 -0.44 -17.56 -10.71
C ILE A 231 0.28 -16.32 -10.22
N VAL A 232 1.39 -16.51 -9.51
CA VAL A 232 2.19 -15.39 -8.97
C VAL A 232 3.53 -15.30 -9.70
N VAL A 233 3.90 -14.11 -10.11
CA VAL A 233 5.27 -13.83 -10.59
C VAL A 233 6.03 -13.14 -9.48
N ALA A 234 6.99 -13.88 -8.91
CA ALA A 234 7.85 -13.42 -7.82
C ALA A 234 9.27 -13.15 -8.31
N ARG A 235 9.99 -12.28 -7.62
CA ARG A 235 11.38 -11.95 -7.93
C ARG A 235 12.39 -12.73 -7.06
N TYR A 236 11.99 -13.09 -5.84
CA TYR A 236 12.88 -13.67 -4.84
C TYR A 236 12.28 -14.94 -4.25
N PRO A 237 13.11 -15.95 -3.88
CA PRO A 237 12.62 -17.23 -3.32
C PRO A 237 11.77 -17.07 -2.05
N PHE A 238 12.12 -16.14 -1.14
CA PHE A 238 11.31 -15.92 0.06
C PHE A 238 9.88 -15.43 -0.25
N GLN A 239 9.69 -14.68 -1.34
CA GLN A 239 8.38 -14.24 -1.81
C GLN A 239 7.56 -15.41 -2.35
N GLU A 240 8.22 -16.38 -3.00
CA GLU A 240 7.58 -17.62 -3.47
C GLU A 240 6.99 -18.40 -2.31
N ASN A 241 7.79 -18.65 -1.25
CA ASN A 241 7.33 -19.38 -0.07
C ASN A 241 6.09 -18.73 0.56
N LEU A 242 6.10 -17.39 0.70
CA LEU A 242 4.98 -16.65 1.23
C LEU A 242 3.74 -16.68 0.31
N ALA A 243 3.93 -16.64 -1.02
CA ALA A 243 2.83 -16.70 -1.97
C ALA A 243 2.17 -18.09 -1.96
N ARG A 244 2.97 -19.16 -1.89
CA ARG A 244 2.46 -20.55 -1.75
C ARG A 244 1.68 -20.72 -0.44
N ALA A 245 2.22 -20.25 0.67
CA ALA A 245 1.54 -20.25 1.97
C ALA A 245 0.24 -19.40 1.95
N GLY A 246 0.17 -18.39 1.08
CA GLY A 246 -1.02 -17.55 0.86
C GLY A 246 -2.07 -18.17 -0.07
N GLY A 247 -1.80 -19.35 -0.65
CA GLY A 247 -2.74 -20.06 -1.53
C GLY A 247 -2.53 -19.84 -3.03
N ALA A 248 -1.32 -19.41 -3.48
CA ALA A 248 -0.98 -19.38 -4.90
C ALA A 248 -0.96 -20.82 -5.48
N ASP A 249 -1.65 -21.03 -6.61
CA ASP A 249 -1.67 -22.32 -7.29
C ASP A 249 -0.36 -22.59 -8.05
N LEU A 250 0.31 -21.53 -8.51
CA LEU A 250 1.61 -21.60 -9.16
C LEU A 250 2.41 -20.33 -8.86
N VAL A 251 3.70 -20.50 -8.60
CA VAL A 251 4.62 -19.35 -8.46
C VAL A 251 5.76 -19.51 -9.46
N LEU A 252 6.05 -18.44 -10.19
CA LEU A 252 7.13 -18.34 -11.16
C LEU A 252 8.18 -17.35 -10.64
N LEU A 253 9.44 -17.76 -10.62
CA LEU A 253 10.56 -16.88 -10.28
C LEU A 253 11.13 -16.24 -11.53
N SER A 254 10.84 -14.94 -11.72
CA SER A 254 11.35 -14.14 -12.85
C SER A 254 11.27 -14.87 -14.20
N PRO A 255 10.09 -15.37 -14.63
CA PRO A 255 9.97 -16.17 -15.82
C PRO A 255 10.33 -15.38 -17.07
N ASP A 256 10.83 -16.06 -18.09
CA ASP A 256 10.81 -15.55 -19.45
C ASP A 256 9.38 -15.60 -20.03
N ARG A 257 9.19 -15.04 -21.22
CA ARG A 257 7.87 -15.01 -21.89
C ARG A 257 7.34 -16.42 -22.15
N ALA A 258 8.20 -17.37 -22.52
CA ALA A 258 7.78 -18.75 -22.77
C ALA A 258 7.30 -19.43 -21.48
N GLY A 259 7.97 -19.20 -20.37
CA GLY A 259 7.55 -19.68 -19.05
C GLY A 259 6.20 -19.09 -18.60
N LEU A 260 6.02 -17.78 -18.80
CA LEU A 260 4.73 -17.13 -18.51
C LEU A 260 3.63 -17.68 -19.42
N ALA A 261 3.89 -17.82 -20.73
CA ALA A 261 2.94 -18.37 -21.71
C ALA A 261 2.43 -19.75 -21.28
N ARG A 262 3.37 -20.68 -20.96
CA ARG A 262 3.00 -22.02 -20.46
C ARG A 262 2.15 -21.97 -19.21
N ALA A 263 2.51 -21.09 -18.29
CA ALA A 263 1.79 -20.97 -17.01
C ALA A 263 0.34 -20.50 -17.19
N VAL A 264 0.09 -19.54 -18.09
CA VAL A 264 -1.26 -19.01 -18.35
C VAL A 264 -2.03 -19.82 -19.43
N GLY A 265 -1.45 -20.93 -19.92
CA GLY A 265 -2.07 -21.76 -20.96
C GLY A 265 -2.13 -21.07 -22.34
N ALA A 266 -1.21 -20.15 -22.61
CA ALA A 266 -1.12 -19.47 -23.89
C ALA A 266 -0.12 -20.18 -24.83
N ARG A 267 -0.40 -20.08 -26.13
CA ARG A 267 0.52 -20.50 -27.19
C ARG A 267 1.44 -19.37 -27.57
N LEU A 268 2.75 -19.60 -27.53
CA LEU A 268 3.73 -18.63 -28.02
C LEU A 268 3.85 -18.72 -29.55
N LEU A 269 3.55 -17.63 -30.23
CA LEU A 269 3.63 -17.48 -31.67
C LEU A 269 4.89 -16.70 -32.03
N PRO A 270 5.76 -17.23 -32.95
CA PRO A 270 6.94 -16.51 -33.36
C PRO A 270 6.60 -15.25 -34.15
N THR A 271 7.43 -14.23 -34.06
CA THR A 271 7.39 -13.04 -34.89
C THR A 271 8.70 -12.87 -35.63
N THR A 272 8.68 -12.19 -36.77
CA THR A 272 9.85 -12.06 -37.69
C THR A 272 11.08 -11.45 -36.97
N LEU A 273 10.89 -10.47 -36.09
CA LEU A 273 11.96 -9.76 -35.40
C LEU A 273 12.06 -10.15 -33.90
N GLY A 274 11.73 -11.38 -33.55
CA GLY A 274 11.88 -11.92 -32.20
C GLY A 274 10.75 -11.51 -31.24
N GLY A 275 10.90 -11.94 -29.99
CA GLY A 275 9.97 -11.62 -28.89
C GLY A 275 8.70 -12.47 -28.84
N GLY A 276 8.11 -12.81 -29.97
CA GLY A 276 6.88 -13.59 -30.07
C GLY A 276 5.63 -12.88 -29.55
N ASN A 277 4.46 -13.37 -29.95
CA ASN A 277 3.14 -12.98 -29.44
C ASN A 277 2.50 -14.16 -28.70
N LEU A 278 1.53 -13.93 -27.83
CA LEU A 278 0.82 -15.00 -27.13
C LEU A 278 -0.61 -15.11 -27.65
N GLU A 279 -1.12 -16.31 -27.78
CA GLU A 279 -2.50 -16.61 -28.14
C GLU A 279 -3.15 -17.40 -27.01
N GLY A 280 -4.33 -16.99 -26.53
CA GLY A 280 -4.90 -17.41 -25.25
C GLY A 280 -4.36 -16.58 -24.10
N GLY A 281 -4.39 -17.11 -22.87
CA GLY A 281 -3.80 -16.49 -21.71
C GLY A 281 -4.75 -16.28 -20.54
N ALA A 282 -4.35 -15.42 -19.62
CA ALA A 282 -5.05 -15.11 -18.38
C ALA A 282 -6.32 -14.25 -18.62
N ASN A 283 -7.28 -14.40 -17.74
CA ASN A 283 -8.48 -13.57 -17.72
C ASN A 283 -8.21 -12.21 -17.03
N LEU A 284 -7.39 -12.23 -15.98
CA LEU A 284 -7.13 -11.08 -15.13
C LEU A 284 -5.63 -11.01 -14.78
N PHE A 285 -5.08 -9.80 -14.85
CA PHE A 285 -3.67 -9.54 -14.55
C PHE A 285 -3.56 -8.35 -13.61
N PHE A 286 -3.16 -8.60 -12.37
CA PHE A 286 -2.84 -7.56 -11.39
C PHE A 286 -1.35 -7.24 -11.46
N ASP A 287 -1.00 -6.03 -11.89
CA ASP A 287 0.38 -5.54 -11.86
C ASP A 287 0.67 -4.78 -10.57
N CYS A 288 1.37 -5.42 -9.64
CA CYS A 288 1.83 -4.84 -8.37
C CYS A 288 3.25 -4.24 -8.45
N VAL A 289 3.82 -4.18 -9.65
CA VAL A 289 5.18 -3.65 -9.88
C VAL A 289 5.13 -2.29 -10.55
N GLY A 290 4.26 -2.10 -11.55
CA GLY A 290 4.14 -0.87 -12.31
C GLY A 290 5.41 -0.53 -13.10
N SER A 291 6.04 -1.50 -13.74
CA SER A 291 7.21 -1.29 -14.60
C SER A 291 6.86 -1.46 -16.07
N ARG A 292 7.72 -0.91 -16.95
CA ARG A 292 7.56 -1.11 -18.38
C ARG A 292 7.49 -2.59 -18.76
N SER A 293 8.33 -3.42 -18.16
CA SER A 293 8.37 -4.86 -18.44
C SER A 293 7.12 -5.57 -17.92
N SER A 294 6.65 -5.28 -16.71
CA SER A 294 5.44 -5.90 -16.17
C SER A 294 4.21 -5.54 -16.99
N MET A 295 4.09 -4.27 -17.42
CA MET A 295 2.99 -3.84 -18.27
C MET A 295 3.02 -4.50 -19.65
N GLN A 296 4.20 -4.54 -20.29
CA GLN A 296 4.33 -5.16 -21.62
C GLN A 296 4.02 -6.67 -21.57
N GLU A 297 4.54 -7.39 -20.58
CA GLU A 297 4.28 -8.82 -20.42
C GLU A 297 2.82 -9.08 -20.01
N GLY A 298 2.23 -8.19 -19.18
CA GLY A 298 0.83 -8.30 -18.77
C GLY A 298 -0.14 -8.15 -19.94
N LEU A 299 0.07 -7.15 -20.80
CA LEU A 299 -0.77 -6.96 -21.99
C LEU A 299 -0.64 -8.14 -22.99
N LEU A 300 0.52 -8.79 -23.05
CA LEU A 300 0.72 -9.99 -23.86
C LEU A 300 0.10 -11.24 -23.25
N ALA A 301 0.18 -11.39 -21.92
CA ALA A 301 -0.27 -12.59 -21.20
C ALA A 301 -1.79 -12.71 -21.06
N LEU A 302 -2.53 -11.65 -21.34
CA LEU A 302 -4.00 -11.65 -21.30
C LEU A 302 -4.61 -12.26 -22.55
N ARG A 303 -5.68 -13.04 -22.36
CA ARG A 303 -6.55 -13.50 -23.44
C ARG A 303 -7.38 -12.34 -24.02
N GLY A 304 -8.05 -12.55 -25.14
CA GLY A 304 -9.02 -11.58 -25.69
C GLY A 304 -10.11 -11.24 -24.66
N GLY A 305 -10.44 -9.94 -24.52
CA GLY A 305 -11.40 -9.43 -23.54
C GLY A 305 -10.92 -9.45 -22.08
N GLY A 306 -9.66 -9.85 -21.81
CA GLY A 306 -9.08 -9.89 -20.47
C GLY A 306 -8.90 -8.51 -19.84
N ALA A 307 -8.70 -8.48 -18.51
CA ALA A 307 -8.52 -7.24 -17.77
C ALA A 307 -7.10 -7.13 -17.17
N TYR A 308 -6.47 -5.98 -17.42
CA TYR A 308 -5.22 -5.56 -16.79
C TYR A 308 -5.51 -4.51 -15.73
N VAL A 309 -5.08 -4.74 -14.50
CA VAL A 309 -5.27 -3.83 -13.37
C VAL A 309 -3.91 -3.36 -12.84
N LEU A 310 -3.61 -2.09 -13.02
CA LEU A 310 -2.39 -1.46 -12.50
C LEU A 310 -2.63 -1.09 -11.03
N VAL A 311 -1.97 -1.78 -10.14
CA VAL A 311 -2.01 -1.56 -8.67
C VAL A 311 -0.68 -0.98 -8.17
N GLY A 312 0.42 -1.33 -8.83
CA GLY A 312 1.75 -0.80 -8.53
C GLY A 312 1.84 0.68 -8.88
N THR A 313 2.37 1.49 -7.95
CA THR A 313 2.61 2.91 -8.21
C THR A 313 3.70 3.08 -9.27
N THR A 314 3.40 3.85 -10.31
CA THR A 314 4.34 4.14 -11.40
C THR A 314 4.26 5.60 -11.81
N ALA A 315 5.35 6.13 -12.38
CA ALA A 315 5.37 7.47 -12.97
C ALA A 315 5.47 7.37 -14.50
N GLU A 316 6.67 7.13 -15.01
CA GLU A 316 6.96 7.09 -16.44
C GLU A 316 7.47 5.70 -16.82
N LEU A 317 6.83 5.04 -17.76
CA LEU A 317 7.19 3.70 -18.23
C LEU A 317 8.05 3.71 -19.51
N GLY A 318 8.10 4.83 -20.22
CA GLY A 318 8.65 4.91 -21.56
C GLY A 318 7.76 4.19 -22.61
N PRO A 319 8.26 3.87 -23.80
CA PRO A 319 7.47 3.28 -24.88
C PRO A 319 6.88 1.91 -24.52
N ILE A 320 5.56 1.75 -24.67
CA ILE A 320 4.80 0.49 -24.52
C ILE A 320 4.15 0.16 -25.85
N ASN A 321 4.23 -1.10 -26.28
CA ASN A 321 3.49 -1.58 -27.45
C ASN A 321 2.04 -1.91 -27.04
N LEU A 322 1.10 -1.13 -27.53
CA LEU A 322 -0.32 -1.25 -27.22
C LEU A 322 -1.11 -2.14 -28.20
N SER A 323 -0.43 -2.83 -29.14
CA SER A 323 -1.11 -3.65 -30.14
C SER A 323 -2.03 -4.71 -29.52
N SER A 324 -1.59 -5.37 -28.44
CA SER A 324 -2.45 -6.34 -27.74
C SER A 324 -3.68 -5.69 -27.11
N LEU A 325 -3.59 -4.44 -26.65
CA LEU A 325 -4.70 -3.74 -26.01
C LEU A 325 -5.87 -3.57 -26.98
N TRP A 326 -5.64 -2.98 -28.15
CA TRP A 326 -6.72 -2.75 -29.12
C TRP A 326 -7.09 -4.00 -29.91
N PHE A 327 -6.11 -4.83 -30.29
CA PHE A 327 -6.36 -6.03 -31.11
C PHE A 327 -7.15 -7.11 -30.37
N ARG A 328 -6.98 -7.22 -29.05
CA ARG A 328 -7.66 -8.20 -28.20
C ARG A 328 -8.78 -7.60 -27.35
N GLU A 329 -9.11 -6.31 -27.56
CA GLU A 329 -10.15 -5.60 -26.80
C GLU A 329 -9.94 -5.73 -25.28
N LEU A 330 -8.68 -5.54 -24.80
CA LEU A 330 -8.36 -5.66 -23.39
C LEU A 330 -8.92 -4.45 -22.62
N ARG A 331 -9.31 -4.69 -21.37
CA ARG A 331 -9.66 -3.63 -20.43
C ARG A 331 -8.45 -3.25 -19.61
N LEU A 332 -8.14 -1.96 -19.56
CA LEU A 332 -7.03 -1.42 -18.77
C LEU A 332 -7.58 -0.48 -17.72
N SER A 333 -7.32 -0.76 -16.44
CA SER A 333 -7.74 0.06 -15.31
C SER A 333 -6.60 0.29 -14.32
N GLY A 334 -6.65 1.42 -13.60
CA GLY A 334 -5.81 1.68 -12.44
C GLY A 334 -6.58 1.42 -11.15
N SER A 335 -5.89 1.08 -10.08
CA SER A 335 -6.45 1.02 -8.74
C SER A 335 -5.52 1.75 -7.77
N ALA A 336 -6.05 2.78 -7.11
CA ALA A 336 -5.31 3.58 -6.14
C ALA A 336 -6.14 3.76 -4.89
N MET A 337 -5.57 3.42 -3.74
CA MET A 337 -6.24 3.51 -2.45
C MET A 337 -7.52 2.64 -2.41
N TYR A 338 -8.52 3.05 -1.66
CA TYR A 338 -9.77 2.32 -1.43
C TYR A 338 -10.87 3.29 -0.96
N ALA A 339 -12.12 2.86 -1.10
CA ALA A 339 -13.28 3.59 -0.60
C ALA A 339 -14.39 2.58 -0.25
N TYR A 340 -15.58 2.75 -0.83
CA TYR A 340 -16.62 1.72 -0.79
C TYR A 340 -16.50 0.82 -2.02
N GLY A 341 -16.63 -0.48 -1.80
CA GLY A 341 -16.75 -1.50 -2.82
C GLY A 341 -18.09 -2.24 -2.71
N THR A 342 -18.28 -3.25 -3.58
CA THR A 342 -19.43 -4.15 -3.49
C THR A 342 -18.95 -5.56 -3.14
N TRP A 343 -19.47 -6.12 -2.04
CA TRP A 343 -19.23 -7.49 -1.63
C TRP A 343 -20.54 -8.19 -1.32
N GLN A 344 -20.78 -9.37 -1.89
CA GLN A 344 -22.02 -10.15 -1.71
C GLN A 344 -23.30 -9.32 -1.93
N ARG A 345 -23.28 -8.47 -2.97
CA ARG A 345 -24.35 -7.53 -3.33
C ARG A 345 -24.62 -6.41 -2.30
N GLN A 346 -23.76 -6.26 -1.32
CA GLN A 346 -23.84 -5.19 -0.32
C GLN A 346 -22.74 -4.17 -0.57
N ARG A 347 -23.04 -2.91 -0.32
CA ARG A 347 -22.04 -1.84 -0.33
C ARG A 347 -21.28 -1.90 0.98
N VAL A 348 -19.97 -2.08 0.90
CA VAL A 348 -19.07 -2.20 2.07
C VAL A 348 -17.97 -1.14 2.03
N ARG A 349 -17.62 -0.58 3.18
CA ARG A 349 -16.40 0.22 3.30
C ARG A 349 -15.21 -0.72 3.25
N THR A 350 -14.37 -0.62 2.22
CA THR A 350 -13.27 -1.56 1.97
C THR A 350 -12.31 -1.64 3.16
N TYR A 351 -12.02 -0.50 3.80
CA TYR A 351 -11.15 -0.47 4.99
C TYR A 351 -11.76 -1.22 6.18
N GLN A 352 -13.08 -1.10 6.42
CA GLN A 352 -13.77 -1.87 7.47
C GLN A 352 -13.73 -3.37 7.15
N LEU A 353 -14.00 -3.75 5.91
CA LEU A 353 -13.95 -5.16 5.50
C LEU A 353 -12.53 -5.73 5.67
N ALA A 354 -11.48 -4.91 5.48
CA ALA A 354 -10.10 -5.33 5.74
C ALA A 354 -9.86 -5.58 7.25
N VAL A 355 -10.34 -4.71 8.14
CA VAL A 355 -10.31 -4.95 9.60
C VAL A 355 -11.05 -6.23 9.97
N ASP A 356 -12.25 -6.44 9.42
CA ASP A 356 -13.07 -7.60 9.72
C ASP A 356 -12.41 -8.90 9.27
N LEU A 357 -11.78 -8.90 8.08
CA LEU A 357 -11.02 -10.06 7.57
C LEU A 357 -9.85 -10.42 8.48
N LEU A 358 -9.09 -9.42 8.96
CA LEU A 358 -7.98 -9.66 9.89
C LEU A 358 -8.47 -10.12 11.27
N ALA A 359 -9.58 -9.60 11.74
CA ALA A 359 -10.16 -9.93 13.06
C ALA A 359 -10.74 -11.34 13.12
N ARG A 360 -11.13 -11.93 11.99
CA ARG A 360 -11.60 -13.34 11.93
C ARG A 360 -10.55 -14.35 12.37
N GLY A 361 -9.25 -14.00 12.25
CA GLY A 361 -8.12 -14.83 12.68
C GLY A 361 -7.75 -15.97 11.72
N ASP A 362 -8.52 -16.18 10.65
CA ASP A 362 -8.26 -17.19 9.61
C ASP A 362 -7.53 -16.63 8.37
N TYR A 363 -7.35 -15.31 8.29
CA TYR A 363 -6.55 -14.67 7.25
C TYR A 363 -5.06 -14.88 7.51
N PRO A 364 -4.31 -15.56 6.60
CA PRO A 364 -2.93 -15.96 6.87
C PRO A 364 -1.95 -14.77 6.78
N VAL A 365 -1.52 -14.24 7.91
CA VAL A 365 -0.63 -13.07 8.01
C VAL A 365 0.83 -13.41 8.34
N GLN A 366 1.16 -14.67 8.66
CA GLN A 366 2.50 -15.08 9.06
C GLN A 366 3.55 -14.63 8.04
N GLY A 367 4.61 -13.97 8.54
CA GLY A 367 5.75 -13.50 7.74
C GLY A 367 5.48 -12.28 6.87
N LEU A 368 4.28 -11.69 6.92
CA LEU A 368 4.00 -10.46 6.18
C LEU A 368 4.65 -9.24 6.86
N VAL A 369 4.50 -9.07 8.18
CA VAL A 369 5.35 -8.15 8.95
C VAL A 369 6.67 -8.85 9.18
N SER A 370 7.68 -8.42 8.43
CA SER A 370 8.98 -9.12 8.38
C SER A 370 10.01 -8.56 9.35
N GLN A 371 9.98 -7.25 9.61
CA GLN A 371 10.89 -6.58 10.55
C GLN A 371 10.18 -5.42 11.25
N VAL A 372 10.55 -5.23 12.52
CA VAL A 372 10.05 -4.16 13.38
C VAL A 372 11.24 -3.38 13.95
N PHE A 373 11.15 -2.06 13.95
CA PHE A 373 12.21 -1.15 14.44
C PHE A 373 11.63 -0.05 15.31
N PRO A 374 12.35 0.42 16.34
CA PRO A 374 12.01 1.68 16.98
C PRO A 374 12.21 2.85 16.00
N LEU A 375 11.48 3.96 16.19
CA LEU A 375 11.57 5.12 15.30
C LEU A 375 12.99 5.71 15.22
N SER A 376 13.76 5.65 16.31
CA SER A 376 15.17 6.07 16.35
C SER A 376 16.06 5.35 15.33
N ASP A 377 15.72 4.10 14.98
CA ASP A 377 16.45 3.27 14.05
C ASP A 377 15.99 3.44 12.58
N TYR A 378 15.31 4.56 12.26
CA TYR A 378 14.73 4.80 10.95
C TYR A 378 15.70 4.57 9.77
N ARG A 379 16.99 4.91 9.93
CA ARG A 379 18.00 4.71 8.88
C ARG A 379 18.16 3.24 8.53
N LYS A 380 18.18 2.38 9.55
CA LYS A 380 18.27 0.93 9.39
C LYS A 380 16.96 0.37 8.83
N ALA A 381 15.82 0.83 9.33
CA ALA A 381 14.50 0.42 8.85
C ALA A 381 14.31 0.70 7.35
N PHE A 382 14.63 1.92 6.91
CA PHE A 382 14.58 2.25 5.48
C PHE A 382 15.60 1.48 4.66
N GLN A 383 16.85 1.28 5.15
CA GLN A 383 17.84 0.45 4.43
C GLN A 383 17.32 -0.98 4.22
N VAL A 384 16.68 -1.57 5.24
CA VAL A 384 16.05 -2.89 5.16
C VAL A 384 14.91 -2.92 4.15
N ALA A 385 14.06 -1.89 4.14
CA ALA A 385 12.95 -1.75 3.19
C ALA A 385 13.43 -1.52 1.74
N PHE A 386 14.57 -0.85 1.53
CA PHE A 386 15.20 -0.62 0.22
C PHE A 386 15.84 -1.88 -0.34
N ASP A 387 16.56 -2.66 0.48
CA ASP A 387 17.25 -3.88 0.03
C ASP A 387 16.50 -5.15 0.44
N LYS A 388 15.33 -5.32 -0.15
CA LYS A 388 14.46 -6.50 0.06
C LYS A 388 15.17 -7.82 -0.24
N ARG A 389 16.13 -7.82 -1.18
CA ARG A 389 16.87 -9.04 -1.54
C ARG A 389 17.71 -9.54 -0.37
N ARG A 390 18.48 -8.64 0.25
CA ARG A 390 19.41 -8.97 1.35
C ARG A 390 18.65 -9.32 2.63
N HIS A 391 17.60 -8.54 2.92
CA HIS A 391 16.88 -8.60 4.21
C HIS A 391 15.60 -9.41 4.18
N GLN A 392 15.22 -9.96 3.01
CA GLN A 392 13.98 -10.71 2.79
C GLN A 392 12.74 -9.96 3.32
N SER A 393 12.74 -8.62 3.19
CA SER A 393 11.70 -7.78 3.76
C SER A 393 10.44 -7.72 2.89
N VAL A 394 9.28 -7.82 3.52
CA VAL A 394 7.94 -7.66 2.92
C VAL A 394 7.30 -6.39 3.45
N LYS A 395 6.91 -6.36 4.72
CA LYS A 395 6.46 -5.16 5.43
C LYS A 395 7.44 -4.88 6.58
N VAL A 396 8.01 -3.69 6.57
CA VAL A 396 8.81 -3.14 7.66
C VAL A 396 7.95 -2.17 8.44
N VAL A 397 8.02 -2.22 9.77
CA VAL A 397 7.13 -1.47 10.67
C VAL A 397 7.96 -0.73 11.70
N PHE A 398 7.55 0.49 12.05
CA PHE A 398 8.02 1.19 13.24
C PHE A 398 7.14 0.85 14.43
N ASP A 399 7.77 0.47 15.55
CA ASP A 399 7.15 0.33 16.87
C ASP A 399 7.34 1.63 17.66
N LEU A 400 6.23 2.27 17.96
CA LEU A 400 6.17 3.53 18.70
C LEU A 400 5.57 3.34 20.11
N ARG A 401 5.27 2.09 20.48
CA ARG A 401 4.80 1.76 21.83
C ARG A 401 5.91 2.03 22.83
N GLU A 402 5.54 2.45 24.03
CA GLU A 402 6.52 2.53 25.12
C GLU A 402 7.05 1.13 25.41
N PRO A 403 8.35 0.98 25.68
CA PRO A 403 8.86 -0.29 26.19
C PRO A 403 8.01 -0.66 27.42
N SER A 404 7.43 -1.86 27.43
CA SER A 404 6.78 -2.37 28.63
C SER A 404 7.80 -2.26 29.76
N ALA A 405 7.42 -1.59 30.87
CA ALA A 405 8.23 -1.59 32.06
C ALA A 405 8.42 -3.06 32.45
N THR A 406 9.57 -3.62 32.11
CA THR A 406 9.98 -4.92 32.62
C THR A 406 9.98 -4.77 34.13
N THR A 407 9.05 -5.42 34.81
CA THR A 407 9.08 -5.63 36.25
C THR A 407 10.41 -6.29 36.55
N GLY A 408 11.38 -5.45 36.92
CA GLY A 408 12.67 -5.91 37.41
C GLY A 408 12.48 -6.64 38.73
N VAL A 409 12.24 -7.93 38.66
CA VAL A 409 12.52 -8.81 39.77
C VAL A 409 14.04 -8.94 39.82
N GLN A 410 14.66 -8.04 40.59
CA GLN A 410 16.01 -8.26 41.07
C GLN A 410 15.96 -9.47 42.00
N ASN A 411 16.35 -10.64 41.52
CA ASN A 411 16.81 -11.70 42.38
C ASN A 411 18.14 -11.26 43.01
N ARG A 412 18.08 -10.72 44.20
CA ARG A 412 19.21 -10.70 45.13
C ARG A 412 19.24 -12.07 45.79
N THR A 413 20.21 -12.86 45.49
CA THR A 413 20.94 -13.76 46.40
C THR A 413 22.32 -14.00 45.84
#